data_d5c2f0fa85ce9bf26d9e0cd32ac0b804
#
_entry.id   d5c2f0fa85ce9bf26d9e0cd32ac0b804
#
_cell.length_a   1.000
_cell.length_b   1.000
_cell.length_c   1.000
_cell.angle_alpha   90.00
_cell.angle_beta   90.00
_cell.angle_gamma   90.00
#
_symmetry.space_group_name_H-M   'P 1'
#
loop_
_entity.id
_entity.type
_entity.pdbx_description
1 polymer ?
#
loop_
_entity_poly.entity_id
_entity_poly.type
_entity_poly.pdbx_seq_one_letter_code
_entity_poly.pdbx_strand_id
1 'polypeptide(L)'
;MKKLLVGIIIIIVLCGGFAPYITMQHSSTGPRSFAQTGQDPATWLVKINGKTITLREFEQEFDVHVYSLPIVEEDKDRYAEDEANKKRFLTNLVNEYLIYNKAVENDYLERDDVKALIEAVSRRAVLQVYLNDVIEPLLQEIPDEQIGAIYDQNKKLYAGVDIDVARQDIQMKLLQQQYNNHLNDLIDNLMGEAKVVRNKDVQL
;
A
#
# COMPACT_ATOMS: atom_id res chain seq x y z
N MET A 1 5.71 -38.74 -0.51
CA MET A 1 4.62 -37.78 -0.75
C MET A 1 4.97 -36.49 -0.01
N LYS A 2 5.61 -35.54 -0.71
CA LYS A 2 5.98 -34.24 -0.16
C LYS A 2 4.77 -33.32 -0.35
N LYS A 3 4.13 -32.94 0.76
CA LYS A 3 3.08 -31.91 0.75
C LYS A 3 3.72 -30.57 0.41
N LEU A 4 3.40 -30.05 -0.77
CA LEU A 4 3.67 -28.67 -1.14
C LEU A 4 2.85 -27.77 -0.21
N LEU A 5 3.51 -27.12 0.75
CA LEU A 5 2.95 -26.00 1.46
C LEU A 5 2.97 -24.81 0.49
N VAL A 6 1.84 -24.59 -0.17
CA VAL A 6 1.57 -23.34 -0.86
C VAL A 6 1.40 -22.31 0.25
N GLY A 7 2.43 -21.51 0.47
CA GLY A 7 2.36 -20.38 1.37
C GLY A 7 1.34 -19.37 0.84
N ILE A 8 0.16 -19.36 1.43
CA ILE A 8 -0.78 -18.26 1.31
C ILE A 8 -0.12 -17.12 2.09
N ILE A 9 0.53 -16.20 1.38
CA ILE A 9 0.88 -14.89 1.91
C ILE A 9 -0.45 -14.13 1.98
N ILE A 10 -1.18 -14.38 3.06
CA ILE A 10 -2.23 -13.46 3.49
C ILE A 10 -1.48 -12.18 3.87
N ILE A 11 -1.79 -11.11 3.18
CA ILE A 11 -1.35 -9.76 3.51
C ILE A 11 -1.87 -9.45 4.92
N ILE A 12 -1.11 -9.83 5.94
CA ILE A 12 -1.31 -9.35 7.30
C ILE A 12 -0.60 -8.01 7.39
N VAL A 13 -1.21 -6.97 6.79
CA VAL A 13 -0.97 -5.58 7.19
C VAL A 13 -1.96 -5.27 8.31
N LEU A 14 -1.98 -6.10 9.35
CA LEU A 14 -2.85 -5.89 10.49
C LEU A 14 -2.09 -6.31 11.74
N CYS A 15 -1.44 -5.40 12.34
CA CYS A 15 -1.16 -5.21 13.77
C CYS A 15 0.27 -4.73 13.97
N GLY A 16 0.38 -3.50 14.37
CA GLY A 16 1.59 -2.99 15.02
C GLY A 16 2.37 -2.00 14.18
N GLY A 17 2.15 -0.73 14.46
CA GLY A 17 3.01 0.35 14.04
C GLY A 17 2.76 0.78 12.60
N PHE A 18 2.23 1.97 12.46
CA PHE A 18 2.27 2.75 11.24
C PHE A 18 3.76 3.02 10.92
N ALA A 19 4.42 2.07 10.26
CA ALA A 19 5.63 2.37 9.54
C ALA A 19 5.18 2.61 8.10
N PRO A 20 5.07 3.84 7.64
CA PRO A 20 4.92 4.09 6.23
C PRO A 20 6.20 3.54 5.58
N TYR A 21 6.07 2.51 4.77
CA TYR A 21 7.09 2.20 3.79
C TYR A 21 7.09 3.39 2.81
N ILE A 22 7.83 4.44 3.17
CA ILE A 22 8.15 5.51 2.25
C ILE A 22 9.17 4.91 1.29
N THR A 23 8.70 4.25 0.25
CA THR A 23 9.52 3.98 -0.92
C THR A 23 9.69 5.33 -1.62
N MET A 24 10.79 6.01 -1.28
CA MET A 24 11.16 7.22 -1.97
C MET A 24 11.68 6.91 -3.35
N GLN A 25 10.83 7.11 -4.30
CA GLN A 25 11.22 7.63 -5.60
C GLN A 25 10.14 8.61 -6.03
N HIS A 26 10.57 9.84 -6.28
CA HIS A 26 9.79 10.88 -6.90
C HIS A 26 9.22 10.36 -8.23
N SER A 27 8.02 9.85 -8.18
CA SER A 27 7.18 9.71 -9.33
C SER A 27 5.82 10.21 -8.91
N SER A 28 5.54 11.46 -9.24
CA SER A 28 4.20 12.07 -9.24
C SER A 28 3.31 11.35 -10.27
N THR A 29 3.14 10.06 -10.11
CA THR A 29 2.20 9.27 -10.87
C THR A 29 1.18 8.72 -9.90
N GLY A 30 0.05 9.44 -9.82
CA GLY A 30 -1.20 8.81 -9.44
C GLY A 30 -1.39 7.49 -10.20
N PRO A 31 -2.44 6.70 -9.90
CA PRO A 31 -2.64 5.41 -10.53
C PRO A 31 -2.34 5.54 -12.01
N ARG A 32 -1.39 4.74 -12.49
CA ARG A 32 -0.84 4.85 -13.84
C ARG A 32 -1.98 4.96 -14.82
N SER A 33 -1.99 6.03 -15.64
CA SER A 33 -2.93 6.09 -16.75
C SER A 33 -2.61 4.89 -17.62
N PHE A 34 -3.54 3.95 -17.67
CA PHE A 34 -3.43 2.70 -18.41
C PHE A 34 -2.76 2.91 -19.75
N ALA A 35 -1.62 2.27 -19.98
CA ALA A 35 -0.98 2.24 -21.27
C ALA A 35 -2.03 1.73 -22.26
N GLN A 36 -2.36 2.58 -23.23
CA GLN A 36 -3.39 2.30 -24.22
C GLN A 36 -2.99 1.03 -24.99
N THR A 37 -3.52 -0.10 -24.60
CA THR A 37 -3.34 -1.37 -25.35
C THR A 37 -4.04 -1.32 -26.70
N GLY A 38 -4.73 -0.23 -27.01
CA GLY A 38 -5.54 -0.08 -28.22
C GLY A 38 -6.81 -0.96 -28.21
N GLN A 39 -7.07 -1.68 -27.11
CA GLN A 39 -8.25 -2.50 -26.93
C GLN A 39 -9.36 -1.70 -26.24
N ASP A 40 -10.64 -2.01 -26.57
CA ASP A 40 -11.77 -1.41 -25.90
C ASP A 40 -11.77 -1.82 -24.41
N PRO A 41 -11.72 -0.85 -23.48
CA PRO A 41 -11.76 -1.14 -22.03
C PRO A 41 -13.00 -1.93 -21.58
N ALA A 42 -14.09 -1.92 -22.36
CA ALA A 42 -15.28 -2.72 -22.12
C ALA A 42 -15.14 -4.18 -22.58
N THR A 43 -14.03 -4.55 -23.24
CA THR A 43 -13.77 -5.93 -23.66
C THR A 43 -13.80 -6.85 -22.43
N TRP A 44 -14.63 -7.90 -22.51
CA TRP A 44 -14.67 -8.89 -21.45
C TRP A 44 -13.48 -9.86 -21.53
N LEU A 45 -12.89 -10.19 -20.41
CA LEU A 45 -11.81 -11.18 -20.30
C LEU A 45 -12.32 -12.52 -19.78
N VAL A 46 -13.13 -12.50 -18.73
CA VAL A 46 -13.63 -13.69 -18.07
C VAL A 46 -15.07 -13.49 -17.62
N LYS A 47 -15.86 -14.57 -17.64
CA LYS A 47 -17.21 -14.62 -17.06
C LYS A 47 -17.26 -15.71 -15.99
N ILE A 48 -17.70 -15.36 -14.78
CA ILE A 48 -17.74 -16.25 -13.62
C ILE A 48 -19.14 -16.13 -13.01
N ASN A 49 -19.96 -17.17 -13.11
CA ASN A 49 -21.29 -17.24 -12.47
C ASN A 49 -22.14 -15.96 -12.71
N GLY A 50 -22.12 -15.39 -13.91
CA GLY A 50 -22.84 -14.16 -14.26
C GLY A 50 -22.07 -12.85 -14.01
N LYS A 51 -21.01 -12.84 -13.24
CA LYS A 51 -20.07 -11.71 -13.14
C LYS A 51 -19.18 -11.71 -14.39
N THR A 52 -19.06 -10.56 -15.00
CA THR A 52 -18.11 -10.33 -16.10
C THR A 52 -16.94 -9.53 -15.55
N ILE A 53 -15.72 -9.98 -15.81
CA ILE A 53 -14.48 -9.21 -15.57
C ILE A 53 -14.07 -8.63 -16.92
N THR A 54 -14.08 -7.30 -16.99
CA THR A 54 -13.65 -6.54 -18.17
C THR A 54 -12.14 -6.30 -18.14
N LEU A 55 -11.56 -5.89 -19.27
CA LEU A 55 -10.16 -5.49 -19.35
C LEU A 55 -9.86 -4.34 -18.36
N ARG A 56 -10.75 -3.35 -18.28
CA ARG A 56 -10.62 -2.23 -17.33
C ARG A 56 -10.59 -2.70 -15.87
N GLU A 57 -11.52 -3.57 -15.47
CA GLU A 57 -11.55 -4.10 -14.10
C GLU A 57 -10.28 -4.89 -13.79
N PHE A 58 -9.83 -5.72 -14.74
CA PHE A 58 -8.58 -6.46 -14.59
C PHE A 58 -7.37 -5.53 -14.41
N GLU A 59 -7.25 -4.50 -15.26
CA GLU A 59 -6.15 -3.54 -15.19
C GLU A 59 -6.14 -2.80 -13.86
N GLN A 60 -7.31 -2.34 -13.39
CA GLN A 60 -7.42 -1.69 -12.08
C GLN A 60 -6.99 -2.60 -10.92
N GLU A 61 -7.45 -3.85 -10.91
CA GLU A 61 -7.08 -4.83 -9.88
C GLU A 61 -5.58 -5.19 -9.96
N PHE A 62 -5.05 -5.29 -11.19
CA PHE A 62 -3.64 -5.60 -11.40
C PHE A 62 -2.73 -4.45 -10.95
N ASP A 63 -3.11 -3.20 -11.22
CA ASP A 63 -2.37 -2.02 -10.76
C ASP A 63 -2.33 -1.94 -9.22
N VAL A 64 -3.46 -2.19 -8.56
CA VAL A 64 -3.51 -2.26 -7.09
C VAL A 64 -2.59 -3.38 -6.58
N HIS A 65 -2.59 -4.54 -7.25
CA HIS A 65 -1.70 -5.65 -6.92
C HIS A 65 -0.22 -5.25 -7.06
N VAL A 66 0.16 -4.68 -8.21
CA VAL A 66 1.55 -4.24 -8.49
C VAL A 66 1.99 -3.18 -7.48
N TYR A 67 1.12 -2.19 -7.19
CA TYR A 67 1.39 -1.17 -6.18
C TYR A 67 1.70 -1.77 -4.81
N SER A 68 1.00 -2.84 -4.42
CA SER A 68 1.16 -3.49 -3.12
C SER A 68 2.38 -4.42 -3.01
N LEU A 69 3.09 -4.69 -4.11
CA LEU A 69 4.27 -5.56 -4.08
C LEU A 69 5.42 -4.91 -3.29
N PRO A 70 6.08 -5.67 -2.40
CA PRO A 70 7.21 -5.19 -1.60
C PRO A 70 8.53 -5.22 -2.42
N ILE A 71 8.53 -4.59 -3.57
CA ILE A 71 9.68 -4.50 -4.49
C ILE A 71 9.90 -3.03 -4.86
N VAL A 72 11.11 -2.70 -5.33
CA VAL A 72 11.44 -1.34 -5.77
C VAL A 72 10.65 -0.94 -7.02
N GLU A 73 10.44 0.35 -7.23
CA GLU A 73 9.54 0.87 -8.27
C GLU A 73 9.95 0.42 -9.68
N GLU A 74 11.24 0.41 -9.98
CA GLU A 74 11.79 -0.06 -11.26
C GLU A 74 11.45 -1.55 -11.55
N ASP A 75 11.40 -2.38 -10.52
CA ASP A 75 11.00 -3.78 -10.63
C ASP A 75 9.48 -3.92 -10.77
N LYS A 76 8.69 -2.98 -10.23
CA LYS A 76 7.24 -2.94 -10.44
C LYS A 76 6.89 -2.70 -11.91
N ASP A 77 7.59 -1.80 -12.59
CA ASP A 77 7.40 -1.58 -14.02
C ASP A 77 7.65 -2.85 -14.81
N ARG A 78 8.78 -3.48 -14.58
CA ARG A 78 9.13 -4.76 -15.24
C ARG A 78 8.13 -5.87 -14.92
N TYR A 79 7.66 -5.93 -13.67
CA TYR A 79 6.64 -6.89 -13.27
C TYR A 79 5.32 -6.65 -14.00
N ALA A 80 4.91 -5.39 -14.12
CA ALA A 80 3.66 -5.00 -14.76
C ALA A 80 3.66 -5.23 -16.28
N GLU A 81 4.82 -5.16 -16.94
CA GLU A 81 4.96 -5.40 -18.37
C GLU A 81 4.98 -6.89 -18.73
N ASP A 82 5.30 -7.77 -17.78
CA ASP A 82 5.41 -9.21 -18.03
C ASP A 82 4.04 -9.89 -18.19
N GLU A 83 3.78 -10.38 -19.41
CA GLU A 83 2.57 -11.10 -19.75
C GLU A 83 2.35 -12.39 -18.93
N ALA A 84 3.41 -13.03 -18.44
CA ALA A 84 3.29 -14.20 -17.58
C ALA A 84 2.75 -13.82 -16.19
N ASN A 85 3.14 -12.65 -15.67
CA ASN A 85 2.62 -12.11 -14.43
C ASN A 85 1.14 -11.72 -14.56
N LYS A 86 0.76 -11.05 -15.66
CA LYS A 86 -0.65 -10.72 -15.94
C LYS A 86 -1.53 -11.96 -16.02
N LYS A 87 -1.09 -13.01 -16.74
CA LYS A 87 -1.82 -14.28 -16.84
C LYS A 87 -1.95 -14.99 -15.50
N ARG A 88 -0.89 -14.99 -14.70
CA ARG A 88 -0.91 -15.56 -13.34
C ARG A 88 -1.86 -14.79 -12.44
N PHE A 89 -1.80 -13.47 -12.50
CA PHE A 89 -2.71 -12.62 -11.73
C PHE A 89 -4.17 -12.84 -12.14
N LEU A 90 -4.48 -12.90 -13.44
CA LEU A 90 -5.84 -13.19 -13.91
C LEU A 90 -6.35 -14.52 -13.37
N THR A 91 -5.51 -15.55 -13.36
CA THR A 91 -5.87 -16.87 -12.79
C THR A 91 -6.18 -16.76 -11.29
N ASN A 92 -5.37 -16.03 -10.54
CA ASN A 92 -5.58 -15.82 -9.12
C ASN A 92 -6.85 -15.00 -8.86
N LEU A 93 -7.09 -13.96 -9.63
CA LEU A 93 -8.30 -13.14 -9.56
C LEU A 93 -9.58 -13.97 -9.80
N VAL A 94 -9.56 -14.86 -10.77
CA VAL A 94 -10.67 -15.80 -11.00
C VAL A 94 -10.91 -16.70 -9.78
N ASN A 95 -9.84 -17.26 -9.21
CA ASN A 95 -9.95 -18.11 -8.02
C ASN A 95 -10.49 -17.32 -6.81
N GLU A 96 -10.02 -16.09 -6.64
CA GLU A 96 -10.50 -15.19 -5.58
C GLU A 96 -12.00 -14.90 -5.73
N TYR A 97 -12.46 -14.56 -6.93
CA TYR A 97 -13.89 -14.35 -7.18
C TYR A 97 -14.73 -15.60 -6.93
N LEU A 98 -14.24 -16.79 -7.25
CA LEU A 98 -14.95 -18.03 -6.95
C LEU A 98 -15.12 -18.25 -5.44
N ILE A 99 -14.06 -18.01 -4.66
CA ILE A 99 -14.07 -18.13 -3.20
C ILE A 99 -14.96 -17.04 -2.58
N TYR A 100 -14.82 -15.79 -3.05
CA TYR A 100 -15.62 -14.65 -2.59
C TYR A 100 -17.11 -14.89 -2.83
N ASN A 101 -17.51 -15.32 -4.04
CA ASN A 101 -18.90 -15.63 -4.34
C ASN A 101 -19.46 -16.71 -3.42
N LYS A 102 -18.62 -17.71 -3.07
CA LYS A 102 -19.05 -18.75 -2.11
C LYS A 102 -19.23 -18.19 -0.71
N ALA A 103 -18.43 -17.24 -0.29
CA ALA A 103 -18.60 -16.56 0.98
C ALA A 103 -19.89 -15.71 0.99
N VAL A 104 -20.16 -14.98 -0.12
CA VAL A 104 -21.41 -14.21 -0.26
C VAL A 104 -22.64 -15.12 -0.22
N GLU A 105 -22.62 -16.26 -0.93
CA GLU A 105 -23.71 -17.26 -0.87
C GLU A 105 -23.96 -17.83 0.53
N ASN A 106 -22.98 -17.78 1.39
CA ASN A 106 -23.07 -18.23 2.80
C ASN A 106 -23.27 -17.07 3.78
N ASP A 107 -23.79 -15.94 3.33
CA ASP A 107 -24.16 -14.76 4.12
C ASP A 107 -23.01 -14.13 4.93
N TYR A 108 -21.74 -14.34 4.50
CA TYR A 108 -20.59 -13.78 5.23
C TYR A 108 -20.62 -12.26 5.29
N LEU A 109 -21.16 -11.57 4.28
CA LEU A 109 -21.30 -10.12 4.28
C LEU A 109 -22.32 -9.59 5.28
N GLU A 110 -23.24 -10.45 5.74
CA GLU A 110 -24.25 -10.07 6.73
C GLU A 110 -23.73 -10.20 8.18
N ARG A 111 -22.62 -10.88 8.39
CA ARG A 111 -22.02 -11.03 9.70
C ARG A 111 -21.49 -9.72 10.26
N ASP A 112 -21.76 -9.44 11.53
CA ASP A 112 -21.36 -8.17 12.18
C ASP A 112 -19.83 -8.02 12.27
N ASP A 113 -19.10 -9.11 12.51
CA ASP A 113 -17.64 -9.11 12.55
C ASP A 113 -17.03 -8.79 11.16
N VAL A 114 -17.63 -9.29 10.08
CA VAL A 114 -17.20 -9.02 8.71
C VAL A 114 -17.51 -7.56 8.33
N LYS A 115 -18.72 -7.05 8.67
CA LYS A 115 -19.09 -5.65 8.44
C LYS A 115 -18.12 -4.69 9.17
N ALA A 116 -17.83 -4.96 10.42
CA ALA A 116 -16.87 -4.17 11.20
C ALA A 116 -15.44 -4.21 10.60
N LEU A 117 -15.01 -5.38 10.11
CA LEU A 117 -13.73 -5.53 9.43
C LEU A 117 -13.67 -4.73 8.13
N ILE A 118 -14.70 -4.84 7.28
CA ILE A 118 -14.79 -4.09 6.01
C ILE A 118 -14.74 -2.59 6.28
N GLU A 119 -15.51 -2.09 7.25
CA GLU A 119 -15.51 -0.68 7.63
C GLU A 119 -14.11 -0.22 8.09
N ALA A 120 -13.45 -0.99 8.94
CA ALA A 120 -12.13 -0.66 9.44
C ALA A 120 -11.07 -0.65 8.33
N VAL A 121 -11.09 -1.63 7.42
CA VAL A 121 -10.16 -1.72 6.28
C VAL A 121 -10.42 -0.59 5.29
N SER A 122 -11.69 -0.32 4.94
CA SER A 122 -12.05 0.77 4.02
C SER A 122 -11.62 2.13 4.55
N ARG A 123 -11.83 2.40 5.84
CA ARG A 123 -11.38 3.64 6.48
C ARG A 123 -9.86 3.79 6.40
N ARG A 124 -9.10 2.72 6.66
CA ARG A 124 -7.62 2.75 6.57
C ARG A 124 -7.14 2.97 5.14
N ALA A 125 -7.78 2.34 4.16
CA ALA A 125 -7.44 2.54 2.75
C ALA A 125 -7.66 4.00 2.32
N VAL A 126 -8.80 4.59 2.68
CA VAL A 126 -9.08 6.01 2.41
C VAL A 126 -8.05 6.92 3.10
N LEU A 127 -7.71 6.64 4.37
CA LEU A 127 -6.69 7.42 5.08
C LEU A 127 -5.34 7.32 4.40
N GLN A 128 -4.93 6.13 3.94
CA GLN A 128 -3.65 5.94 3.25
C GLN A 128 -3.57 6.79 1.99
N VAL A 129 -4.59 6.72 1.12
CA VAL A 129 -4.62 7.51 -0.12
C VAL A 129 -4.62 9.00 0.20
N TYR A 130 -5.48 9.44 1.12
CA TYR A 130 -5.56 10.85 1.52
C TYR A 130 -4.24 11.39 2.08
N LEU A 131 -3.57 10.64 2.95
CA LEU A 131 -2.29 11.06 3.53
C LEU A 131 -1.18 11.11 2.48
N ASN A 132 -1.16 10.18 1.53
CA ASN A 132 -0.22 10.24 0.40
C ASN A 132 -0.45 11.51 -0.42
N ASP A 133 -1.71 11.81 -0.79
CA ASP A 133 -2.04 12.97 -1.61
C ASP A 133 -1.71 14.30 -0.91
N VAL A 134 -1.83 14.36 0.42
CA VAL A 134 -1.67 15.62 1.20
C VAL A 134 -0.25 15.79 1.72
N ILE A 135 0.43 14.73 2.15
CA ILE A 135 1.73 14.83 2.81
C ILE A 135 2.89 14.61 1.84
N GLU A 136 2.78 13.66 0.92
CA GLU A 136 3.89 13.33 0.01
C GLU A 136 4.40 14.54 -0.79
N PRO A 137 3.53 15.44 -1.32
CA PRO A 137 3.98 16.65 -2.02
C PRO A 137 4.73 17.67 -1.13
N LEU A 138 4.62 17.53 0.19
CA LEU A 138 5.28 18.41 1.15
C LEU A 138 6.67 17.92 1.57
N LEU A 139 6.99 16.65 1.26
CA LEU A 139 8.29 16.07 1.59
C LEU A 139 9.36 16.69 0.70
N GLN A 140 10.45 17.09 1.34
CA GLN A 140 11.59 17.68 0.66
C GLN A 140 12.73 16.68 0.54
N GLU A 141 13.45 16.75 -0.56
CA GLU A 141 14.67 15.98 -0.74
C GLU A 141 15.67 16.28 0.39
N ILE A 142 16.30 15.23 0.92
CA ILE A 142 17.31 15.37 1.96
C ILE A 142 18.67 15.58 1.29
N PRO A 143 19.34 16.74 1.53
CA PRO A 143 20.65 16.99 0.95
C PRO A 143 21.70 15.97 1.40
N ASP A 144 22.51 15.50 0.50
CA ASP A 144 23.63 14.58 0.75
C ASP A 144 24.58 15.05 1.85
N GLU A 145 24.79 16.34 1.95
CA GLU A 145 25.61 16.99 2.98
C GLU A 145 25.01 16.77 4.38
N GLN A 146 23.69 16.86 4.49
CA GLN A 146 22.99 16.62 5.76
C GLN A 146 23.10 15.15 6.17
N ILE A 147 22.94 14.22 5.21
CA ILE A 147 23.08 12.79 5.45
C ILE A 147 24.52 12.50 5.91
N GLY A 148 25.52 13.06 5.21
CA GLY A 148 26.92 12.91 5.54
C GLY A 148 27.26 13.43 6.93
N ALA A 149 26.77 14.61 7.31
CA ALA A 149 26.98 15.20 8.63
C ALA A 149 26.41 14.32 9.75
N ILE A 150 25.22 13.77 9.56
CA ILE A 150 24.59 12.88 10.54
C ILE A 150 25.35 11.55 10.63
N TYR A 151 25.79 10.98 9.51
CA TYR A 151 26.63 9.79 9.51
C TYR A 151 27.91 10.02 10.30
N ASP A 152 28.61 11.14 10.06
CA ASP A 152 29.86 11.48 10.74
C ASP A 152 29.69 11.62 12.26
N GLN A 153 28.59 12.21 12.71
CA GLN A 153 28.25 12.33 14.13
C GLN A 153 27.93 10.97 14.77
N ASN A 154 27.45 10.01 13.99
CA ASN A 154 26.94 8.74 14.47
C ASN A 154 27.77 7.53 14.00
N LYS A 155 29.01 7.71 13.58
CA LYS A 155 29.89 6.64 13.07
C LYS A 155 29.95 5.41 13.96
N LYS A 156 29.84 5.58 15.28
CA LYS A 156 29.87 4.46 16.22
C LYS A 156 28.63 3.56 16.11
N LEU A 157 27.48 4.13 15.77
CA LEU A 157 26.23 3.37 15.59
C LEU A 157 26.25 2.54 14.30
N TYR A 158 27.01 2.99 13.31
CA TYR A 158 27.15 2.34 11.99
C TYR A 158 28.47 1.58 11.84
N ALA A 159 29.15 1.28 12.96
CA ALA A 159 30.41 0.52 12.91
C ALA A 159 30.17 -0.88 12.32
N GLY A 160 30.86 -1.20 11.22
CA GLY A 160 30.69 -2.48 10.50
C GLY A 160 29.51 -2.55 9.53
N VAL A 161 28.75 -1.47 9.38
CA VAL A 161 27.71 -1.33 8.35
C VAL A 161 28.31 -0.68 7.11
N ASP A 162 27.92 -1.15 5.93
CA ASP A 162 28.27 -0.51 4.67
C ASP A 162 27.81 0.95 4.66
N ILE A 163 28.65 1.86 4.11
CA ILE A 163 28.39 3.30 4.16
C ILE A 163 27.12 3.68 3.39
N ASP A 164 26.83 3.03 2.26
CA ASP A 164 25.65 3.35 1.46
C ASP A 164 24.39 2.88 2.19
N VAL A 165 24.43 1.73 2.84
CA VAL A 165 23.33 1.23 3.70
C VAL A 165 23.08 2.18 4.88
N ALA A 166 24.15 2.65 5.53
CA ALA A 166 24.04 3.60 6.63
C ALA A 166 23.45 4.95 6.16
N ARG A 167 23.84 5.44 4.98
CA ARG A 167 23.31 6.67 4.39
C ARG A 167 21.83 6.53 4.03
N GLN A 168 21.41 5.41 3.45
CA GLN A 168 20.01 5.11 3.17
C GLN A 168 19.17 5.06 4.45
N ASP A 169 19.65 4.42 5.50
CA ASP A 169 18.96 4.39 6.80
C ASP A 169 18.77 5.80 7.39
N ILE A 170 19.79 6.65 7.31
CA ILE A 170 19.72 8.05 7.75
C ILE A 170 18.70 8.81 6.91
N GLN A 171 18.75 8.69 5.60
CA GLN A 171 17.82 9.33 4.68
C GLN A 171 16.38 8.93 5.01
N MET A 172 16.12 7.64 5.16
CA MET A 172 14.80 7.11 5.52
C MET A 172 14.29 7.69 6.85
N LYS A 173 15.15 7.78 7.86
CA LYS A 173 14.79 8.36 9.17
C LYS A 173 14.44 9.84 9.08
N LEU A 174 15.20 10.61 8.30
CA LEU A 174 14.93 12.04 8.10
C LEU A 174 13.60 12.29 7.39
N LEU A 175 13.29 11.48 6.41
CA LEU A 175 12.04 11.56 5.68
C LEU A 175 10.85 11.12 6.54
N GLN A 176 11.02 10.07 7.32
CA GLN A 176 10.04 9.66 8.31
C GLN A 176 9.79 10.80 9.32
N GLN A 177 10.83 11.53 9.71
CA GLN A 177 10.68 12.69 10.59
C GLN A 177 9.90 13.82 9.90
N GLN A 178 10.21 14.16 8.65
CA GLN A 178 9.43 15.14 7.88
C GLN A 178 7.97 14.74 7.79
N TYR A 179 7.70 13.48 7.40
CA TYR A 179 6.35 12.93 7.31
C TYR A 179 5.59 13.07 8.63
N ASN A 180 6.20 12.67 9.74
CA ASN A 180 5.58 12.75 11.06
C ASN A 180 5.30 14.21 11.46
N ASN A 181 6.16 15.15 11.12
CA ASN A 181 5.94 16.56 11.39
C ASN A 181 4.70 17.07 10.63
N HIS A 182 4.62 16.83 9.31
CA HIS A 182 3.46 17.22 8.50
C HIS A 182 2.17 16.51 8.94
N LEU A 183 2.26 15.24 9.35
CA LEU A 183 1.12 14.51 9.89
C LEU A 183 0.63 15.14 11.21
N ASN A 184 1.53 15.50 12.10
CA ASN A 184 1.19 16.16 13.36
C ASN A 184 0.54 17.53 13.11
N ASP A 185 1.10 18.34 12.21
CA ASP A 185 0.53 19.62 11.80
C ASP A 185 -0.90 19.45 11.25
N LEU A 186 -1.12 18.44 10.40
CA LEU A 186 -2.44 18.11 9.87
C LEU A 186 -3.41 17.71 10.99
N ILE A 187 -2.98 16.85 11.92
CA ILE A 187 -3.81 16.41 13.05
C ILE A 187 -4.14 17.59 13.96
N ASP A 188 -3.18 18.46 14.28
CA ASP A 188 -3.38 19.63 15.13
C ASP A 188 -4.39 20.61 14.50
N ASN A 189 -4.32 20.84 13.19
CA ASN A 189 -5.30 21.65 12.47
C ASN A 189 -6.70 21.03 12.54
N LEU A 190 -6.83 19.73 12.25
CA LEU A 190 -8.11 19.01 12.32
C LEU A 190 -8.67 18.98 13.76
N MET A 191 -7.83 18.82 14.77
CA MET A 191 -8.24 18.87 16.17
C MET A 191 -8.72 20.26 16.59
N GLY A 192 -8.13 21.33 16.01
CA GLY A 192 -8.58 22.71 16.22
C GLY A 192 -9.99 22.99 15.68
N GLU A 193 -10.36 22.31 14.61
CA GLU A 193 -11.68 22.44 13.98
C GLU A 193 -12.73 21.48 14.56
N ALA A 194 -12.29 20.38 15.15
CA ALA A 194 -13.18 19.31 15.61
C ALA A 194 -13.65 19.50 17.05
N LYS A 195 -14.92 19.18 17.29
CA LYS A 195 -15.43 19.04 18.66
C LYS A 195 -15.21 17.61 19.16
N VAL A 196 -14.09 17.35 19.84
CA VAL A 196 -13.76 16.04 20.41
C VAL A 196 -14.21 15.97 21.85
N VAL A 197 -15.13 15.04 22.18
CA VAL A 197 -15.57 14.77 23.53
C VAL A 197 -15.18 13.33 23.90
N ARG A 198 -14.45 13.18 24.99
CA ARG A 198 -14.06 11.86 25.53
C ARG A 198 -14.93 11.51 26.71
N ASN A 199 -15.45 10.26 26.70
CA ASN A 199 -16.12 9.75 27.88
C ASN A 199 -15.09 9.44 28.97
N LYS A 200 -15.17 10.16 30.09
CA LYS A 200 -14.26 10.02 31.23
C LYS A 200 -14.56 8.85 32.13
N ASP A 201 -15.75 8.25 31.98
CA ASP A 201 -16.22 7.14 32.80
C ASP A 201 -15.76 5.78 32.27
N VAL A 202 -15.14 5.75 31.08
CA VAL A 202 -14.58 4.53 30.45
C VAL A 202 -13.07 4.51 30.63
N GLN A 203 -12.56 3.49 31.28
CA GLN A 203 -11.14 3.16 31.38
C GLN A 203 -10.77 2.19 30.24
N LEU A 204 -9.68 2.50 29.50
CA LEU A 204 -9.14 1.67 28.40
C LEU A 204 -7.86 0.99 28.86
#